data_a06a0958faab3c5efa07aeff63eb2eab
#
_entry.id   a06a0958faab3c5efa07aeff63eb2eab
#
_cell.length_a   1.000
_cell.length_b   1.000
_cell.length_c   1.000
_cell.angle_alpha   90.00
_cell.angle_beta   90.00
_cell.angle_gamma   90.00
#
_symmetry.space_group_name_H-M   'P 1'
#
loop_
_entity.id
_entity.type
_entity.pdbx_description
1 polymer ?
#
loop_
_entity_poly.entity_id
_entity_poly.type
_entity_poly.pdbx_seq_one_letter_code
_entity_poly.pdbx_strand_id
1 'polypeptide(L)'
;MIKVKPQFFAFGKPGEKVVEKDGVYIFEGQGTDIGCNLVLQEEIKRPSILELEVRGKIDKEQPWSRLRIEIFDRDKPEEPSTSFEDDYLTVEMDPKQFRHLSFPILGIVKHPHRVQFMVVGPAHSKIEIKNVCLR
;
A
#
# COMPACT_ATOMS: atom_id res chain seq x y z
N MET A 1 -6.46 13.00 -10.23
CA MET A 1 -5.60 11.90 -9.79
C MET A 1 -4.38 12.46 -9.07
N ILE A 2 -4.01 11.86 -7.98
CA ILE A 2 -2.86 12.28 -7.19
C ILE A 2 -1.57 11.89 -7.87
N LYS A 3 -0.58 12.78 -7.88
CA LYS A 3 0.76 12.44 -8.30
C LYS A 3 1.52 11.84 -7.13
N VAL A 4 2.00 10.63 -7.29
CA VAL A 4 2.77 9.91 -6.28
C VAL A 4 4.15 9.56 -6.83
N LYS A 5 5.10 9.40 -5.93
CA LYS A 5 6.45 8.96 -6.25
C LYS A 5 6.74 7.70 -5.43
N PRO A 6 7.04 6.56 -6.07
CA PRO A 6 7.38 5.36 -5.34
C PRO A 6 8.73 5.53 -4.64
N GLN A 7 8.84 4.95 -3.47
CA GLN A 7 10.10 4.80 -2.75
C GLN A 7 10.24 3.37 -2.29
N PHE A 8 11.48 2.91 -2.21
CA PHE A 8 11.76 1.63 -1.59
C PHE A 8 11.45 1.71 -0.11
N PHE A 9 10.68 0.75 0.33
CA PHE A 9 10.46 0.55 1.74
C PHE A 9 11.16 -0.77 2.11
N ALA A 10 12.49 -0.69 2.19
CA ALA A 10 13.31 -1.86 2.43
C ALA A 10 13.49 -2.07 3.94
N PHE A 11 12.99 -3.17 4.44
CA PHE A 11 13.30 -3.61 5.80
C PHE A 11 14.59 -4.43 5.85
N GLY A 12 15.51 -4.16 4.91
CA GLY A 12 16.80 -4.81 4.85
C GLY A 12 16.78 -6.24 4.31
N LYS A 13 15.74 -6.62 3.55
CA LYS A 13 15.61 -7.97 3.00
C LYS A 13 16.22 -8.06 1.62
N PRO A 14 17.19 -8.97 1.41
CA PRO A 14 17.71 -9.26 0.07
C PRO A 14 16.60 -9.79 -0.84
N GLY A 15 16.60 -9.35 -2.11
CA GLY A 15 15.65 -9.83 -3.11
C GLY A 15 14.32 -9.10 -3.16
N GLU A 16 14.12 -8.12 -2.30
CA GLU A 16 12.97 -7.23 -2.39
C GLU A 16 13.10 -6.30 -3.60
N LYS A 17 12.05 -6.22 -4.41
CA LYS A 17 12.03 -5.40 -5.62
C LYS A 17 10.81 -4.51 -5.64
N VAL A 18 11.02 -3.23 -5.94
CA VAL A 18 9.95 -2.26 -6.20
C VAL A 18 10.23 -1.59 -7.53
N VAL A 19 9.27 -1.64 -8.44
CA VAL A 19 9.36 -1.02 -9.75
C VAL A 19 8.05 -0.34 -10.11
N GLU A 20 8.12 0.67 -10.97
CA GLU A 20 6.97 1.25 -11.65
C GLU A 20 7.05 0.90 -13.12
N LYS A 21 5.95 0.43 -13.69
CA LYS A 21 5.83 0.15 -15.11
C LYS A 21 4.44 0.54 -15.61
N ASP A 22 4.39 1.50 -16.52
CA ASP A 22 3.13 1.96 -17.15
C ASP A 22 2.07 2.36 -16.13
N GLY A 23 2.47 3.08 -15.08
CA GLY A 23 1.56 3.53 -14.02
C GLY A 23 1.19 2.47 -12.98
N VAL A 24 1.76 1.28 -13.09
CA VAL A 24 1.56 0.21 -12.12
C VAL A 24 2.77 0.13 -11.20
N TYR A 25 2.52 0.20 -9.90
CA TYR A 25 3.53 0.04 -8.88
C TYR A 25 3.56 -1.43 -8.45
N ILE A 26 4.71 -2.05 -8.58
CA ILE A 26 4.88 -3.49 -8.33
C ILE A 26 5.90 -3.68 -7.22
N PHE A 27 5.53 -4.39 -6.18
CA PHE A 27 6.51 -4.85 -5.19
C PHE A 27 6.39 -6.36 -4.99
N GLU A 28 7.53 -7.01 -4.92
CA GLU A 28 7.60 -8.44 -4.71
C GLU A 28 8.82 -8.82 -3.88
N GLY A 29 8.73 -9.94 -3.20
CA GLY A 29 9.81 -10.48 -2.41
C GLY A 29 9.35 -11.58 -1.49
N GLN A 30 10.34 -12.20 -0.83
CA GLN A 30 10.11 -13.20 0.19
C GLN A 30 10.71 -12.70 1.50
N GLY A 31 9.96 -12.77 2.56
CA GLY A 31 10.38 -12.34 3.89
C GLY A 31 9.27 -11.66 4.66
N THR A 32 9.65 -10.99 5.73
CA THR A 32 8.71 -10.28 6.61
C THR A 32 8.68 -8.80 6.23
N ASP A 33 7.47 -8.24 6.17
CA ASP A 33 7.23 -6.82 5.96
C ASP A 33 7.78 -6.27 4.62
N ILE A 34 7.50 -6.97 3.55
CA ILE A 34 7.80 -6.54 2.18
C ILE A 34 6.77 -5.49 1.76
N GLY A 35 7.22 -4.37 1.20
CA GLY A 35 6.30 -3.33 0.80
C GLY A 35 6.91 -2.14 0.09
N CYS A 36 6.10 -1.12 -0.14
CA CYS A 36 6.54 0.15 -0.74
C CYS A 36 5.78 1.35 -0.18
N ASN A 37 6.39 2.51 -0.33
CA ASN A 37 5.77 3.80 -0.04
C ASN A 37 5.47 4.54 -1.34
N LEU A 38 4.30 5.15 -1.41
CA LEU A 38 3.96 6.12 -2.44
C LEU A 38 3.92 7.51 -1.79
N VAL A 39 4.91 8.32 -2.10
CA VAL A 39 5.00 9.68 -1.57
C VAL A 39 4.16 10.62 -2.43
N LEU A 40 3.30 11.39 -1.78
CA LEU A 40 2.44 12.35 -2.44
C LEU A 40 3.25 13.55 -2.91
N GLN A 41 3.07 13.94 -4.17
CA GLN A 41 3.72 15.10 -4.78
C GLN A 41 2.82 16.33 -4.79
N GLU A 42 1.56 16.17 -4.46
CA GLU A 42 0.58 17.25 -4.40
C GLU A 42 0.02 17.38 -2.98
N GLU A 43 -0.27 18.60 -2.59
CA GLU A 43 -0.91 18.84 -1.31
C GLU A 43 -2.41 18.55 -1.41
N ILE A 44 -2.87 17.69 -0.51
CA ILE A 44 -4.29 17.36 -0.36
C ILE A 44 -4.66 17.59 1.10
N LYS A 45 -5.77 18.27 1.32
CA LYS A 45 -6.23 18.57 2.68
C LYS A 45 -7.45 17.74 3.01
N ARG A 46 -7.41 17.06 4.15
CA ARG A 46 -8.52 16.33 4.75
C ARG A 46 -9.28 15.45 3.73
N PRO A 47 -8.61 14.51 3.06
CA PRO A 47 -9.29 13.66 2.10
C PRO A 47 -10.35 12.80 2.79
N SER A 48 -11.43 12.51 2.07
CA SER A 48 -12.52 11.69 2.57
C SER A 48 -12.37 10.23 2.25
N ILE A 49 -11.66 9.90 1.17
CA ILE A 49 -11.60 8.53 0.66
C ILE A 49 -10.24 8.24 0.01
N LEU A 50 -9.76 7.03 0.20
CA LEU A 50 -8.65 6.44 -0.56
C LEU A 50 -9.22 5.40 -1.50
N GLU A 51 -8.93 5.53 -2.79
CA GLU A 51 -9.29 4.54 -3.80
C GLU A 51 -8.04 4.04 -4.51
N LEU A 52 -8.05 2.78 -4.88
CA LEU A 52 -6.97 2.17 -5.66
C LEU A 52 -7.45 0.89 -6.34
N GLU A 53 -6.64 0.39 -7.26
CA GLU A 53 -6.82 -0.93 -7.82
C GLU A 53 -5.62 -1.79 -7.48
N VAL A 54 -5.88 -3.03 -7.09
CA VAL A 54 -4.84 -3.97 -6.66
C VAL A 54 -5.06 -5.34 -7.28
N ARG A 55 -3.98 -5.99 -7.64
CA ARG A 55 -3.95 -7.42 -7.92
C ARG A 55 -2.67 -8.01 -7.36
N GLY A 56 -2.65 -9.30 -7.15
CA GLY A 56 -1.45 -9.95 -6.67
C GLY A 56 -1.73 -11.23 -5.94
N LYS A 57 -0.67 -11.76 -5.33
CA LYS A 57 -0.72 -12.99 -4.58
C LYS A 57 0.15 -12.88 -3.34
N ILE A 58 -0.35 -13.38 -2.24
CA ILE A 58 0.37 -13.48 -0.98
C ILE A 58 0.37 -14.95 -0.57
N ASP A 59 1.53 -15.60 -0.71
CA ASP A 59 1.74 -16.94 -0.19
C ASP A 59 2.16 -16.81 1.27
N LYS A 60 1.19 -16.93 2.18
CA LYS A 60 1.38 -16.74 3.60
C LYS A 60 2.23 -17.87 4.19
N GLU A 61 3.25 -17.51 4.98
CA GLU A 61 3.99 -18.45 5.81
C GLU A 61 3.40 -18.58 7.21
N GLN A 62 2.59 -17.59 7.61
CA GLN A 62 1.85 -17.60 8.87
C GLN A 62 0.39 -17.19 8.63
N PRO A 63 -0.56 -17.70 9.42
CA PRO A 63 -1.98 -17.35 9.25
C PRO A 63 -2.29 -15.87 9.35
N TRP A 64 -1.46 -15.10 10.06
CA TRP A 64 -1.65 -13.67 10.28
C TRP A 64 -0.94 -12.79 9.23
N SER A 65 -0.20 -13.38 8.27
CA SER A 65 0.40 -12.62 7.17
C SER A 65 -0.69 -12.04 6.27
N ARG A 66 -0.63 -10.73 5.98
CA ARG A 66 -1.66 -10.03 5.21
C ARG A 66 -1.18 -8.68 4.70
N LEU A 67 -1.91 -8.14 3.73
CA LEU A 67 -1.65 -6.79 3.22
C LEU A 67 -2.17 -5.75 4.21
N ARG A 68 -1.33 -4.76 4.51
CA ARG A 68 -1.69 -3.58 5.28
C ARG A 68 -1.47 -2.33 4.43
N ILE A 69 -2.44 -1.42 4.47
CA ILE A 69 -2.35 -0.12 3.83
C ILE A 69 -2.39 0.93 4.93
N GLU A 70 -1.40 1.82 4.95
CA GLU A 70 -1.26 2.84 5.97
C GLU A 70 -1.13 4.21 5.32
N ILE A 71 -1.73 5.23 5.94
CA ILE A 71 -1.60 6.62 5.49
C ILE A 71 -0.92 7.42 6.59
N PHE A 72 0.15 8.12 6.21
CA PHE A 72 0.95 8.94 7.11
C PHE A 72 0.69 10.40 6.85
N ASP A 73 0.47 11.15 7.93
CA ASP A 73 0.30 12.59 7.91
C ASP A 73 1.68 13.27 7.99
N ARG A 74 1.82 14.39 7.30
CA ARG A 74 3.05 15.20 7.34
C ARG A 74 3.38 15.67 8.76
N ASP A 75 2.35 15.95 9.55
CA ASP A 75 2.51 16.47 10.91
C ASP A 75 2.93 15.40 11.93
N LYS A 76 2.75 14.13 11.59
CA LYS A 76 3.12 12.97 12.42
C LYS A 76 3.73 11.87 11.57
N PRO A 77 4.92 12.06 11.01
CA PRO A 77 5.47 11.14 10.03
C PRO A 77 5.94 9.79 10.58
N GLU A 78 6.07 9.65 11.91
CA GLU A 78 6.56 8.43 12.55
C GLU A 78 5.48 7.37 12.74
N GLU A 79 4.21 7.76 12.75
CA GLU A 79 3.09 6.85 13.01
C GLU A 79 2.03 6.99 11.93
N PRO A 80 1.40 5.89 11.51
CA PRO A 80 0.28 6.00 10.59
C PRO A 80 -0.90 6.69 11.29
N SER A 81 -1.53 7.63 10.58
CA SER A 81 -2.74 8.30 11.06
C SER A 81 -3.96 7.42 10.89
N THR A 82 -3.93 6.52 9.93
CA THR A 82 -4.95 5.49 9.73
C THR A 82 -4.33 4.29 9.01
N SER A 83 -4.89 3.13 9.26
CA SER A 83 -4.46 1.90 8.60
C SER A 83 -5.65 1.01 8.28
N PHE A 84 -5.50 0.22 7.22
CA PHE A 84 -6.48 -0.75 6.76
C PHE A 84 -5.79 -2.10 6.68
N GLU A 85 -6.19 -3.02 7.52
CA GLU A 85 -5.62 -4.35 7.63
C GLU A 85 -6.75 -5.33 7.83
N ASP A 86 -7.12 -6.03 6.77
CA ASP A 86 -8.23 -6.96 6.78
C ASP A 86 -7.86 -8.21 6.01
N ASP A 87 -8.20 -9.36 6.55
CA ASP A 87 -8.05 -10.63 5.85
C ASP A 87 -8.81 -10.65 4.53
N TYR A 88 -9.92 -9.93 4.45
CA TYR A 88 -10.69 -9.76 3.22
C TYR A 88 -9.84 -9.20 2.07
N LEU A 89 -9.01 -8.20 2.33
CA LEU A 89 -8.12 -7.62 1.32
C LEU A 89 -7.18 -8.66 0.73
N THR A 90 -6.72 -9.60 1.54
CA THR A 90 -5.77 -10.63 1.14
C THR A 90 -6.47 -11.78 0.42
N VAL A 91 -7.62 -12.21 0.92
CA VAL A 91 -8.38 -13.34 0.38
C VAL A 91 -9.03 -13.00 -0.95
N GLU A 92 -9.56 -11.79 -1.10
CA GLU A 92 -10.25 -11.36 -2.32
C GLU A 92 -9.28 -10.88 -3.41
N MET A 93 -7.99 -10.82 -3.14
CA MET A 93 -7.00 -10.42 -4.13
C MET A 93 -6.86 -11.48 -5.21
N ASP A 94 -6.96 -11.04 -6.47
CA ASP A 94 -6.80 -11.90 -7.63
C ASP A 94 -5.43 -11.62 -8.26
N PRO A 95 -4.62 -12.65 -8.60
CA PRO A 95 -3.33 -12.42 -9.26
C PRO A 95 -3.45 -11.99 -10.72
N LYS A 96 -4.63 -12.13 -11.33
CA LYS A 96 -4.84 -11.85 -12.76
C LYS A 96 -5.66 -10.60 -13.03
N GLN A 97 -6.57 -10.22 -12.12
CA GLN A 97 -7.49 -9.11 -12.32
C GLN A 97 -7.35 -8.08 -11.22
N PHE A 98 -7.24 -6.81 -11.62
CA PHE A 98 -7.29 -5.72 -10.66
C PHE A 98 -8.66 -5.64 -9.99
N ARG A 99 -8.64 -5.50 -8.67
CA ARG A 99 -9.82 -5.24 -7.85
C ARG A 99 -9.80 -3.80 -7.40
N HIS A 100 -10.92 -3.11 -7.55
CA HIS A 100 -11.09 -1.76 -7.03
C HIS A 100 -11.35 -1.81 -5.53
N LEU A 101 -10.56 -1.07 -4.77
CA LEU A 101 -10.70 -0.92 -3.33
C LEU A 101 -10.96 0.54 -2.99
N SER A 102 -11.79 0.76 -1.99
CA SER A 102 -12.20 2.08 -1.54
C SER A 102 -12.25 2.08 -0.02
N PHE A 103 -11.53 3.01 0.60
CA PHE A 103 -11.42 3.10 2.05
C PHE A 103 -11.87 4.48 2.53
N PRO A 104 -12.84 4.57 3.44
CA PRO A 104 -13.23 5.84 4.01
C PRO A 104 -12.16 6.36 4.96
N ILE A 105 -11.74 7.61 4.78
CA ILE A 105 -10.79 8.31 5.64
C ILE A 105 -11.49 9.37 6.48
N LEU A 106 -12.52 10.02 5.89
CA LEU A 106 -13.41 10.96 6.57
C LEU A 106 -12.68 12.11 7.26
N GLY A 107 -11.60 12.61 6.64
CA GLY A 107 -10.83 13.73 7.17
C GLY A 107 -9.96 13.43 8.39
N ILE A 108 -9.79 12.16 8.78
CA ILE A 108 -8.92 11.75 9.89
C ILE A 108 -7.47 12.13 9.61
N VAL A 109 -7.02 11.98 8.36
CA VAL A 109 -5.71 12.41 7.91
C VAL A 109 -5.84 13.82 7.36
N LYS A 110 -5.23 14.80 8.03
CA LYS A 110 -5.38 16.21 7.66
C LYS A 110 -4.48 16.62 6.51
N HIS A 111 -3.22 16.22 6.56
CA HIS A 111 -2.20 16.56 5.56
C HIS A 111 -1.47 15.30 5.14
N PRO A 112 -2.07 14.44 4.31
CA PRO A 112 -1.44 13.19 3.92
C PRO A 112 -0.12 13.45 3.22
N HIS A 113 0.88 12.65 3.55
CA HIS A 113 2.24 12.73 3.04
C HIS A 113 2.60 11.51 2.19
N ARG A 114 2.26 10.33 2.66
CA ARG A 114 2.55 9.08 1.95
C ARG A 114 1.54 8.00 2.26
N VAL A 115 1.38 7.09 1.31
CA VAL A 115 0.61 5.86 1.49
C VAL A 115 1.59 4.70 1.45
N GLN A 116 1.57 3.87 2.46
CA GLN A 116 2.43 2.69 2.58
C GLN A 116 1.63 1.42 2.35
N PHE A 117 2.18 0.56 1.52
CA PHE A 117 1.66 -0.78 1.28
C PHE A 117 2.67 -1.77 1.81
N MET A 118 2.25 -2.68 2.68
CA MET A 118 3.15 -3.62 3.30
C MET A 118 2.45 -4.96 3.50
N VAL A 119 3.14 -6.04 3.17
CA VAL A 119 2.70 -7.39 3.55
C VAL A 119 3.26 -7.67 4.94
N VAL A 120 2.40 -7.57 5.95
CA VAL A 120 2.77 -7.83 7.33
C VAL A 120 2.97 -9.32 7.54
N GLY A 121 4.05 -9.68 8.21
CA GLY A 121 4.39 -11.06 8.48
C GLY A 121 5.13 -11.75 7.34
N PRO A 122 5.64 -12.95 7.60
CA PRO A 122 6.43 -13.70 6.61
C PRO A 122 5.53 -14.24 5.49
N ALA A 123 5.95 -13.98 4.26
CA ALA A 123 5.23 -14.40 3.06
C ALA A 123 6.13 -14.31 1.84
N HIS A 124 5.74 -14.99 0.78
CA HIS A 124 6.22 -14.71 -0.57
C HIS A 124 5.09 -13.97 -1.30
N SER A 125 5.34 -12.75 -1.71
CA SER A 125 4.29 -11.88 -2.25
C SER A 125 4.72 -11.17 -3.53
N LYS A 126 3.73 -10.93 -4.38
CA LYS A 126 3.84 -10.02 -5.52
C LYS A 126 2.55 -9.22 -5.59
N ILE A 127 2.66 -7.92 -5.41
CA ILE A 127 1.52 -7.00 -5.36
C ILE A 127 1.71 -5.95 -6.44
N GLU A 128 0.64 -5.68 -7.19
CA GLU A 128 0.59 -4.63 -8.21
C GLU A 128 -0.54 -3.67 -7.86
N ILE A 129 -0.21 -2.38 -7.85
CA ILE A 129 -1.13 -1.32 -7.45
C ILE A 129 -1.14 -0.24 -8.52
N LYS A 130 -2.33 0.26 -8.86
CA LYS A 130 -2.47 1.38 -9.80
C LYS A 130 -3.65 2.27 -9.41
N ASN A 131 -3.73 3.43 -10.07
CA ASN A 131 -4.84 4.39 -9.92
C ASN A 131 -5.09 4.76 -8.46
N VAL A 132 -4.03 5.01 -7.71
CA VAL A 132 -4.14 5.46 -6.33
C VAL A 132 -4.65 6.89 -6.30
N CYS A 133 -5.74 7.11 -5.60
CA CYS A 133 -6.41 8.39 -5.51
C CYS A 133 -6.85 8.70 -4.07
N LEU A 134 -6.49 9.87 -3.60
CA LEU A 134 -7.01 10.46 -2.36
C LEU A 134 -7.87 11.66 -2.72
N ARG A 135 -9.08 11.71 -2.24
CA ARG A 135 -9.98 12.83 -2.53
C ARG A 135 -11.03 13.09 -1.45
#